data_699f78c1052cf75ac19f4d7518cc4a30
#
_entry.id   699f78c1052cf75ac19f4d7518cc4a30
#
_cell.length_a   1.000
_cell.length_b   1.000
_cell.length_c   1.000
_cell.angle_alpha   90.00
_cell.angle_beta   90.00
_cell.angle_gamma   90.00
#
_symmetry.space_group_name_H-M   'P 1'
#
loop_
_entity.id
_entity.type
_entity.pdbx_description
1 polymer ?
#
loop_
_entity_poly.entity_id
_entity_poly.type
_entity_poly.pdbx_seq_one_letter_code
_entity_poly.pdbx_strand_id
1 'polypeptide(L)'
;TVNGQKVWTTSAHLADYGLLLARTDLDVPKHDGLSYFILDMRQPGVEVVPLRQMNEHSSFNQVFMTDAEVAPEYLLEEEGDGWRIATTTLMHERRNADSNRRKVEPTNRPGRIFEEEAEEIATAMAPYTWYPQRSGRVDLVIQRAQETGKIDDAVVRQEIAKLMALSNSADWTAKRARAAQEQGRAPGPEGSLGKLAASAVARAANRVHTLISDADAMLTGDDSPMDGVIAEVLISTPAISIAGGTDEIQKNIISERVLKMPKETRFDTGRPYREVPKNALPER
;
A
#
# COMPACT_ATOMS: atom_id res chain seq x y z
N THR A 1 13.08 -5.36 -26.12
CA THR A 1 13.50 -6.21 -24.97
C THR A 1 13.64 -5.37 -23.73
N VAL A 2 13.35 -5.97 -22.57
CA VAL A 2 13.41 -5.33 -21.24
C VAL A 2 14.37 -6.09 -20.36
N ASN A 3 15.27 -5.33 -19.71
CA ASN A 3 16.21 -5.84 -18.73
C ASN A 3 16.09 -5.02 -17.44
N GLY A 4 15.94 -5.68 -16.30
CA GLY A 4 15.85 -5.02 -15.01
C GLY A 4 15.07 -5.80 -13.98
N GLN A 5 14.68 -5.09 -12.92
CA GLN A 5 13.98 -5.75 -11.81
C GLN A 5 12.95 -4.80 -11.20
N LYS A 6 11.86 -5.36 -10.72
CA LYS A 6 10.86 -4.71 -9.88
C LYS A 6 10.73 -5.45 -8.56
N VAL A 7 10.36 -4.74 -7.51
CA VAL A 7 10.18 -5.30 -6.17
C VAL A 7 8.88 -4.78 -5.55
N TRP A 8 8.38 -5.45 -4.55
CA TRP A 8 7.12 -5.15 -3.87
C TRP A 8 5.89 -5.28 -4.77
N THR A 9 5.96 -6.20 -5.75
CA THR A 9 4.87 -6.44 -6.69
C THR A 9 3.87 -7.40 -6.07
N THR A 10 2.74 -6.85 -5.60
CA THR A 10 1.67 -7.65 -4.98
C THR A 10 1.08 -8.62 -5.98
N SER A 11 0.92 -9.88 -5.58
CA SER A 11 0.25 -10.94 -6.36
C SER A 11 0.86 -11.23 -7.73
N ALA A 12 2.11 -10.84 -7.99
CA ALA A 12 2.76 -11.09 -9.28
C ALA A 12 2.82 -12.59 -9.65
N HIS A 13 2.88 -13.48 -8.66
CA HIS A 13 2.87 -14.94 -8.87
C HIS A 13 1.52 -15.48 -9.38
N LEU A 14 0.44 -14.71 -9.25
CA LEU A 14 -0.88 -15.04 -9.76
C LEU A 14 -1.21 -14.34 -11.08
N ALA A 15 -0.47 -13.29 -11.43
CA ALA A 15 -0.77 -12.44 -12.57
C ALA A 15 -0.30 -13.06 -13.89
N ASP A 16 -1.13 -13.00 -14.92
CA ASP A 16 -0.75 -13.34 -16.29
C ASP A 16 -0.12 -12.13 -16.99
N TYR A 17 -0.55 -10.92 -16.66
CA TYR A 17 -0.05 -9.67 -17.23
C TYR A 17 0.32 -8.66 -16.15
N GLY A 18 1.37 -7.88 -16.41
CA GLY A 18 1.82 -6.77 -15.59
C GLY A 18 1.81 -5.46 -16.33
N LEU A 19 1.52 -4.36 -15.62
CA LEU A 19 1.71 -3.02 -16.15
C LEU A 19 3.13 -2.56 -15.85
N LEU A 20 3.92 -2.39 -16.90
CA LEU A 20 5.35 -2.07 -16.80
C LEU A 20 5.63 -0.63 -17.18
N LEU A 21 6.09 0.16 -16.23
CA LEU A 21 6.71 1.46 -16.49
C LEU A 21 8.22 1.25 -16.71
N ALA A 22 8.70 1.53 -17.90
CA ALA A 22 10.10 1.38 -18.26
C ALA A 22 10.66 2.65 -18.93
N ARG A 23 11.98 2.82 -18.87
CA ARG A 23 12.66 3.93 -19.55
C ARG A 23 13.03 3.53 -20.96
N THR A 24 12.56 4.31 -21.92
CA THR A 24 12.84 4.13 -23.35
C THR A 24 13.80 5.19 -23.88
N ASP A 25 13.84 6.39 -23.28
CA ASP A 25 14.73 7.46 -23.68
C ASP A 25 15.49 8.06 -22.49
N LEU A 26 16.80 8.23 -22.64
CA LEU A 26 17.71 8.81 -21.66
C LEU A 26 18.06 10.29 -21.97
N ASP A 27 17.74 10.75 -23.17
CA ASP A 27 18.15 12.06 -23.70
C ASP A 27 17.10 13.16 -23.49
N VAL A 28 15.97 12.80 -22.91
CA VAL A 28 14.88 13.71 -22.55
C VAL A 28 14.75 13.82 -21.03
N PRO A 29 13.97 14.78 -20.51
CA PRO A 29 13.71 14.90 -19.06
C PRO A 29 13.15 13.61 -18.47
N LYS A 30 13.37 13.41 -17.18
CA LYS A 30 13.17 12.12 -16.50
C LYS A 30 11.78 11.49 -16.69
N HIS A 31 10.73 12.27 -16.84
CA HIS A 31 9.37 11.75 -17.02
C HIS A 31 9.03 11.49 -18.48
N ASP A 32 9.56 12.31 -19.39
CA ASP A 32 9.26 12.26 -20.82
C ASP A 32 9.92 11.07 -21.53
N GLY A 33 10.91 10.45 -20.89
CA GLY A 33 11.59 9.24 -21.40
C GLY A 33 11.04 7.94 -20.80
N LEU A 34 9.86 7.96 -20.19
CA LEU A 34 9.19 6.79 -19.63
C LEU A 34 8.03 6.36 -20.53
N SER A 35 7.97 5.08 -20.83
CA SER A 35 6.88 4.46 -21.59
C SER A 35 6.18 3.39 -20.77
N TYR A 36 4.93 3.07 -21.10
CA TYR A 36 4.09 2.17 -20.32
C TYR A 36 3.62 1.00 -21.16
N PHE A 37 3.83 -0.21 -20.68
CA PHE A 37 3.62 -1.43 -21.44
C PHE A 37 2.76 -2.42 -20.68
N ILE A 38 2.13 -3.32 -21.44
CA ILE A 38 1.58 -4.58 -20.92
C ILE A 38 2.68 -5.64 -21.08
N LEU A 39 3.13 -6.20 -19.96
CA LEU A 39 4.12 -7.26 -19.92
C LEU A 39 3.43 -8.61 -19.69
N ASP A 40 3.69 -9.57 -20.55
CA ASP A 40 3.32 -10.96 -20.30
C ASP A 40 4.21 -11.52 -19.18
N MET A 41 3.60 -11.91 -18.06
CA MET A 41 4.30 -12.41 -16.87
C MET A 41 4.68 -13.88 -16.96
N ARG A 42 4.19 -14.60 -17.97
CA ARG A 42 4.40 -16.05 -18.17
C ARG A 42 5.43 -16.36 -19.24
N GLN A 43 6.01 -15.34 -19.89
CA GLN A 43 7.00 -15.52 -20.95
C GLN A 43 8.38 -15.94 -20.41
N PRO A 44 9.23 -16.54 -21.25
CA PRO A 44 10.66 -16.67 -20.97
C PRO A 44 11.29 -15.29 -20.71
N GLY A 45 12.25 -15.23 -19.78
CA GLY A 45 12.90 -13.95 -19.41
C GLY A 45 12.18 -13.18 -18.31
N VAL A 46 11.00 -13.61 -17.87
CA VAL A 46 10.33 -13.07 -16.67
C VAL A 46 10.35 -14.12 -15.56
N GLU A 47 10.99 -13.78 -14.45
CA GLU A 47 11.05 -14.62 -13.26
C GLU A 47 10.38 -13.90 -12.09
N VAL A 48 9.42 -14.56 -11.43
CA VAL A 48 8.71 -14.03 -10.26
C VAL A 48 9.16 -14.80 -9.02
N VAL A 49 9.79 -14.10 -8.08
CA VAL A 49 10.30 -14.68 -6.84
C VAL A 49 9.53 -14.12 -5.66
N PRO A 50 8.87 -14.97 -4.85
CA PRO A 50 8.18 -14.51 -3.64
C PRO A 50 9.14 -13.82 -2.66
N LEU A 51 8.68 -12.71 -2.07
CA LEU A 51 9.42 -11.96 -1.07
C LEU A 51 8.84 -12.24 0.31
N ARG A 52 9.58 -12.97 1.14
CA ARG A 52 9.17 -13.22 2.54
C ARG A 52 9.32 -11.96 3.37
N GLN A 53 8.22 -11.51 3.96
CA GLN A 53 8.13 -10.32 4.78
C GLN A 53 8.41 -10.64 6.26
N MET A 54 8.60 -9.62 7.11
CA MET A 54 8.81 -9.80 8.55
C MET A 54 7.65 -10.51 9.26
N ASN A 55 6.43 -10.36 8.75
CA ASN A 55 5.23 -11.05 9.24
C ASN A 55 5.04 -12.43 8.61
N GLU A 56 6.08 -12.97 7.99
CA GLU A 56 6.16 -14.29 7.35
C GLU A 56 5.27 -14.48 6.11
N HIS A 57 4.40 -13.54 5.77
CA HIS A 57 3.65 -13.59 4.51
C HIS A 57 4.54 -13.32 3.30
N SER A 58 4.12 -13.81 2.13
CA SER A 58 4.80 -13.61 0.84
C SER A 58 3.86 -13.06 -0.22
N SER A 59 3.06 -12.08 0.15
CA SER A 59 2.13 -11.40 -0.76
C SER A 59 2.82 -10.49 -1.77
N PHE A 60 4.05 -10.07 -1.49
CA PHE A 60 4.89 -9.33 -2.42
C PHE A 60 5.88 -10.24 -3.13
N ASN A 61 6.30 -9.80 -4.31
CA ASN A 61 7.25 -10.52 -5.14
C ASN A 61 8.33 -9.58 -5.67
N GLN A 62 9.47 -10.16 -5.99
CA GLN A 62 10.45 -9.60 -6.92
C GLN A 62 10.13 -10.12 -8.31
N VAL A 63 10.27 -9.27 -9.32
CA VAL A 63 10.09 -9.63 -10.73
C VAL A 63 11.39 -9.28 -11.44
N PHE A 64 12.09 -10.28 -11.90
CA PHE A 64 13.30 -10.13 -12.71
C PHE A 64 12.93 -10.23 -14.18
N MET A 65 13.51 -9.35 -14.98
CA MET A 65 13.35 -9.34 -16.42
C MET A 65 14.73 -9.43 -17.05
N THR A 66 14.97 -10.49 -17.81
CA THR A 66 16.21 -10.73 -18.52
C THR A 66 15.87 -11.01 -19.98
N ASP A 67 16.14 -10.04 -20.83
CA ASP A 67 15.77 -10.03 -22.25
C ASP A 67 14.29 -10.37 -22.49
N ALA A 68 13.42 -9.97 -21.54
CA ALA A 68 11.99 -10.14 -21.68
C ALA A 68 11.46 -9.35 -22.89
N GLU A 69 10.63 -9.99 -23.70
CA GLU A 69 10.13 -9.39 -24.93
C GLU A 69 8.81 -8.64 -24.68
N VAL A 70 8.68 -7.45 -25.24
CA VAL A 70 7.41 -6.72 -25.27
C VAL A 70 7.15 -6.32 -26.73
N ALA A 71 6.07 -6.84 -27.30
CA ALA A 71 5.68 -6.52 -28.66
C ALA A 71 5.20 -5.07 -28.75
N PRO A 72 5.38 -4.40 -29.90
CA PRO A 72 5.00 -2.98 -30.08
C PRO A 72 3.51 -2.70 -29.77
N GLU A 73 2.62 -3.64 -30.04
CA GLU A 73 1.19 -3.54 -29.78
C GLU A 73 0.83 -3.49 -28.28
N TYR A 74 1.77 -3.86 -27.40
CA TYR A 74 1.63 -3.74 -25.94
C TYR A 74 2.14 -2.42 -25.37
N LEU A 75 2.64 -1.52 -26.21
CA LEU A 75 2.88 -0.13 -25.81
C LEU A 75 1.53 0.58 -25.64
N LEU A 76 1.32 1.19 -24.50
CA LEU A 76 0.11 1.98 -24.21
C LEU A 76 0.34 3.43 -24.63
N GLU A 77 -0.44 3.90 -25.61
CA GLU A 77 -0.30 5.19 -26.29
C GLU A 77 1.07 5.33 -26.98
N GLU A 78 1.82 6.42 -26.78
CA GLU A 78 3.08 6.69 -27.45
C GLU A 78 4.29 6.55 -26.51
N GLU A 79 5.48 6.41 -27.08
CA GLU A 79 6.72 6.48 -26.30
C GLU A 79 6.83 7.85 -25.62
N GLY A 80 7.21 7.85 -24.34
CA GLY A 80 7.30 9.06 -23.52
C GLY A 80 6.04 9.38 -22.70
N ASP A 81 4.88 8.81 -23.03
CA ASP A 81 3.63 9.03 -22.32
C ASP A 81 3.51 8.24 -20.98
N GLY A 82 4.45 7.36 -20.71
CA GLY A 82 4.34 6.38 -19.60
C GLY A 82 4.11 7.01 -18.23
N TRP A 83 4.72 8.16 -17.94
CA TRP A 83 4.50 8.82 -16.65
C TRP A 83 3.06 9.34 -16.48
N ARG A 84 2.50 9.89 -17.54
CA ARG A 84 1.11 10.37 -17.57
C ARG A 84 0.13 9.22 -17.37
N ILE A 85 0.33 8.12 -18.09
CA ILE A 85 -0.51 6.92 -18.01
C ILE A 85 -0.41 6.29 -16.61
N ALA A 86 0.82 6.09 -16.09
CA ALA A 86 1.05 5.52 -14.77
C ALA A 86 0.39 6.35 -13.66
N THR A 87 0.46 7.69 -13.71
CA THR A 87 -0.20 8.55 -12.73
C THR A 87 -1.72 8.48 -12.81
N THR A 88 -2.28 8.30 -14.00
CA THR A 88 -3.72 8.06 -14.21
C THR A 88 -4.15 6.71 -13.64
N THR A 89 -3.38 5.65 -13.91
CA THR A 89 -3.60 4.31 -13.34
C THR A 89 -3.61 4.36 -11.81
N LEU A 90 -2.61 4.99 -11.19
CA LEU A 90 -2.53 5.14 -9.73
C LEU A 90 -3.69 5.98 -9.15
N MET A 91 -4.22 6.93 -9.90
CA MET A 91 -5.40 7.70 -9.49
C MET A 91 -6.64 6.79 -9.44
N HIS A 92 -6.83 5.93 -10.44
CA HIS A 92 -7.94 4.97 -10.47
C HIS A 92 -7.79 3.90 -9.40
N GLU A 93 -6.58 3.36 -9.21
CA GLU A 93 -6.28 2.41 -8.13
C GLU A 93 -6.67 2.96 -6.77
N ARG A 94 -6.29 4.20 -6.45
CA ARG A 94 -6.67 4.84 -5.17
C ARG A 94 -8.18 4.99 -4.99
N ARG A 95 -8.90 5.31 -6.06
CA ARG A 95 -10.37 5.40 -6.02
C ARG A 95 -11.02 4.05 -5.75
N ASN A 96 -10.45 3.00 -6.33
CA ASN A 96 -10.96 1.64 -6.21
C ASN A 96 -10.46 0.90 -4.96
N ALA A 97 -9.39 1.39 -4.34
CA ALA A 97 -8.81 0.76 -3.16
C ALA A 97 -9.81 0.56 -2.01
N ASP A 98 -10.77 1.47 -1.84
CA ASP A 98 -11.81 1.36 -0.82
C ASP A 98 -12.90 0.34 -1.21
N SER A 99 -13.18 0.16 -2.50
CA SER A 99 -14.11 -0.87 -2.97
C SER A 99 -13.48 -2.27 -2.89
N ASN A 100 -12.18 -2.38 -3.19
CA ASN A 100 -11.44 -3.65 -3.11
C ASN A 100 -11.13 -4.09 -1.67
N ARG A 101 -11.30 -3.20 -0.68
CA ARG A 101 -11.20 -3.53 0.75
C ARG A 101 -12.46 -4.18 1.31
N ARG A 102 -13.54 -4.24 0.55
CA ARG A 102 -14.73 -4.97 0.96
C ARG A 102 -14.38 -6.45 0.99
N LYS A 103 -14.60 -7.06 2.16
CA LYS A 103 -14.46 -8.50 2.28
C LYS A 103 -15.45 -9.14 1.30
N VAL A 104 -14.92 -9.91 0.35
CA VAL A 104 -15.75 -10.70 -0.55
C VAL A 104 -16.07 -11.97 0.20
N GLU A 105 -17.35 -12.18 0.50
CA GLU A 105 -17.82 -13.42 1.14
C GLU A 105 -18.31 -14.37 0.04
N PRO A 106 -17.90 -15.63 0.06
CA PRO A 106 -18.38 -16.62 -0.90
C PRO A 106 -19.89 -16.86 -0.73
N THR A 107 -20.54 -17.19 -1.79
CA THR A 107 -21.95 -17.54 -1.79
C THR A 107 -22.14 -18.85 -1.04
N ASN A 108 -22.77 -18.83 0.12
CA ASN A 108 -22.98 -20.04 0.95
C ASN A 108 -24.19 -20.84 0.42
N ARG A 109 -24.02 -21.47 -0.75
CA ARG A 109 -24.99 -22.34 -1.39
C ARG A 109 -24.32 -23.67 -1.77
N PRO A 110 -25.04 -24.80 -1.73
CA PRO A 110 -24.50 -26.07 -2.20
C PRO A 110 -24.39 -26.09 -3.73
N GLY A 111 -23.31 -26.65 -4.22
CA GLY A 111 -23.10 -26.87 -5.65
C GLY A 111 -21.68 -26.51 -6.09
N ARG A 112 -21.20 -27.24 -7.08
CA ARG A 112 -19.82 -27.13 -7.60
C ARG A 112 -19.40 -25.72 -7.95
N ILE A 113 -20.28 -24.92 -8.59
CA ILE A 113 -19.96 -23.56 -8.98
C ILE A 113 -19.68 -22.64 -7.77
N PHE A 114 -20.36 -22.89 -6.64
CA PHE A 114 -20.16 -22.11 -5.41
C PHE A 114 -18.93 -22.58 -4.65
N GLU A 115 -18.53 -23.85 -4.79
CA GLU A 115 -17.27 -24.37 -4.27
C GLU A 115 -16.10 -23.77 -5.04
N GLU A 116 -16.16 -23.75 -6.38
CA GLU A 116 -15.17 -23.10 -7.25
C GLU A 116 -15.07 -21.59 -6.95
N GLU A 117 -16.20 -20.87 -6.78
CA GLU A 117 -16.24 -19.46 -6.35
C GLU A 117 -15.49 -19.25 -5.02
N ALA A 118 -15.73 -20.12 -4.04
CA ALA A 118 -15.08 -20.01 -2.73
C ALA A 118 -13.56 -20.23 -2.81
N GLU A 119 -13.11 -21.18 -3.64
CA GLU A 119 -11.68 -21.43 -3.86
C GLU A 119 -11.00 -20.26 -4.59
N GLU A 120 -11.65 -19.69 -5.59
CA GLU A 120 -11.14 -18.52 -6.31
C GLU A 120 -11.03 -17.30 -5.38
N ILE A 121 -12.06 -17.04 -4.57
CA ILE A 121 -12.05 -15.98 -3.57
C ILE A 121 -10.92 -16.19 -2.56
N ALA A 122 -10.77 -17.41 -2.04
CA ALA A 122 -9.71 -17.72 -1.07
C ALA A 122 -8.32 -17.49 -1.68
N THR A 123 -8.10 -17.91 -2.92
CA THR A 123 -6.86 -17.70 -3.66
C THR A 123 -6.58 -16.22 -3.90
N ALA A 124 -7.57 -15.48 -4.38
CA ALA A 124 -7.44 -14.04 -4.66
C ALA A 124 -7.21 -13.22 -3.39
N MET A 125 -7.78 -13.64 -2.25
CA MET A 125 -7.68 -12.94 -0.98
C MET A 125 -6.47 -13.35 -0.13
N ALA A 126 -5.82 -14.47 -0.44
CA ALA A 126 -4.67 -14.96 0.31
C ALA A 126 -3.55 -13.91 0.53
N PRO A 127 -3.16 -13.09 -0.47
CA PRO A 127 -2.15 -12.05 -0.29
C PRO A 127 -2.57 -10.94 0.68
N TYR A 128 -3.86 -10.82 1.02
CA TYR A 128 -4.43 -9.72 1.79
C TYR A 128 -4.88 -10.11 3.21
N THR A 129 -4.65 -11.35 3.63
CA THR A 129 -5.10 -11.87 4.93
C THR A 129 -4.53 -11.10 6.13
N TRP A 130 -3.32 -10.55 6.01
CA TRP A 130 -2.65 -9.76 7.04
C TRP A 130 -2.97 -8.24 7.01
N TYR A 131 -3.75 -7.79 6.03
CA TYR A 131 -4.04 -6.35 5.86
C TYR A 131 -4.79 -5.73 7.04
N PRO A 132 -5.73 -6.41 7.72
CA PRO A 132 -6.34 -5.88 8.94
C PRO A 132 -5.33 -5.56 10.02
N GLN A 133 -4.31 -6.41 10.20
CA GLN A 133 -3.26 -6.26 11.21
C GLN A 133 -2.43 -5.00 10.97
N ARG A 134 -2.02 -4.73 9.73
CA ARG A 134 -1.28 -3.49 9.41
C ARG A 134 -2.05 -2.20 9.70
N SER A 135 -3.38 -2.29 9.77
CA SER A 135 -4.24 -1.15 10.09
C SER A 135 -4.42 -0.93 11.61
N GLY A 136 -3.77 -1.77 12.44
CA GLY A 136 -3.68 -1.60 13.88
C GLY A 136 -4.80 -2.25 14.68
N ARG A 137 -5.76 -2.97 14.06
CA ARG A 137 -6.84 -3.70 14.76
C ARG A 137 -7.47 -2.91 15.92
N VAL A 138 -7.86 -1.66 15.65
CA VAL A 138 -8.54 -0.77 16.62
C VAL A 138 -9.79 -1.43 17.22
N ASP A 139 -10.44 -2.27 16.44
CA ASP A 139 -11.62 -3.06 16.82
C ASP A 139 -11.39 -3.96 18.06
N LEU A 140 -10.17 -4.42 18.27
CA LEU A 140 -9.83 -5.35 19.37
C LEU A 140 -9.43 -4.63 20.67
N VAL A 141 -9.13 -3.34 20.62
CA VAL A 141 -8.47 -2.63 21.73
C VAL A 141 -9.27 -2.64 23.02
N ILE A 142 -10.56 -2.26 22.97
CA ILE A 142 -11.40 -2.14 24.17
C ILE A 142 -11.66 -3.51 24.79
N GLN A 143 -12.05 -4.48 23.98
CA GLN A 143 -12.30 -5.84 24.45
C GLN A 143 -11.06 -6.41 25.15
N ARG A 144 -9.90 -6.31 24.52
CA ARG A 144 -8.66 -6.78 25.09
C ARG A 144 -8.26 -6.09 26.39
N ALA A 145 -8.44 -4.76 26.45
CA ALA A 145 -8.16 -4.04 27.68
C ALA A 145 -9.07 -4.49 28.85
N GLN A 146 -10.31 -4.90 28.56
CA GLN A 146 -11.23 -5.47 29.53
C GLN A 146 -10.80 -6.89 29.96
N GLU A 147 -10.49 -7.75 28.99
CA GLU A 147 -10.06 -9.14 29.23
C GLU A 147 -8.80 -9.23 30.09
N THR A 148 -7.84 -8.32 29.89
CA THR A 148 -6.59 -8.27 30.64
C THR A 148 -6.68 -7.45 31.94
N GLY A 149 -7.80 -6.81 32.23
CA GLY A 149 -7.97 -5.89 33.35
C GLY A 149 -7.23 -4.56 33.19
N LYS A 150 -6.53 -4.35 32.08
CA LYS A 150 -5.79 -3.10 31.79
C LYS A 150 -6.70 -1.89 31.53
N ILE A 151 -8.01 -2.12 31.37
CA ILE A 151 -9.00 -1.03 31.23
C ILE A 151 -9.03 -0.12 32.47
N ASP A 152 -8.63 -0.63 33.64
CA ASP A 152 -8.57 0.13 34.89
C ASP A 152 -7.25 0.89 35.06
N ASP A 153 -6.23 0.60 34.27
CA ASP A 153 -4.97 1.34 34.27
C ASP A 153 -5.16 2.74 33.68
N ALA A 154 -4.78 3.76 34.44
CA ALA A 154 -4.98 5.17 34.05
C ALA A 154 -4.21 5.55 32.77
N VAL A 155 -3.02 4.98 32.56
CA VAL A 155 -2.18 5.25 31.36
C VAL A 155 -2.81 4.61 30.13
N VAL A 156 -3.21 3.32 30.25
CA VAL A 156 -3.87 2.58 29.16
C VAL A 156 -5.18 3.29 28.77
N ARG A 157 -5.99 3.68 29.73
CA ARG A 157 -7.24 4.45 29.47
C ARG A 157 -6.99 5.74 28.69
N GLN A 158 -5.95 6.50 29.04
CA GLN A 158 -5.63 7.75 28.34
C GLN A 158 -5.16 7.47 26.92
N GLU A 159 -4.36 6.47 26.69
CA GLU A 159 -3.91 6.09 25.33
C GLU A 159 -5.06 5.54 24.47
N ILE A 160 -5.99 4.78 25.07
CA ILE A 160 -7.23 4.37 24.39
C ILE A 160 -8.08 5.59 24.03
N ALA A 161 -8.27 6.54 24.94
CA ALA A 161 -9.04 7.75 24.67
C ALA A 161 -8.43 8.57 23.52
N LYS A 162 -7.11 8.72 23.48
CA LYS A 162 -6.39 9.39 22.38
C LYS A 162 -6.58 8.64 21.06
N LEU A 163 -6.47 7.32 21.07
CA LEU A 163 -6.70 6.49 19.89
C LEU A 163 -8.13 6.66 19.35
N MET A 164 -9.13 6.59 20.22
CA MET A 164 -10.53 6.78 19.83
C MET A 164 -10.79 8.17 19.27
N ALA A 165 -10.25 9.22 19.89
CA ALA A 165 -10.36 10.58 19.38
C ALA A 165 -9.72 10.74 17.99
N LEU A 166 -8.54 10.14 17.77
CA LEU A 166 -7.84 10.15 16.49
C LEU A 166 -8.61 9.37 15.42
N SER A 167 -9.10 8.18 15.76
CA SER A 167 -9.90 7.33 14.87
C SER A 167 -11.19 8.02 14.44
N ASN A 168 -11.94 8.59 15.40
CA ASN A 168 -13.16 9.34 15.10
C ASN A 168 -12.90 10.57 14.21
N SER A 169 -11.80 11.28 14.46
CA SER A 169 -11.41 12.43 13.64
C SER A 169 -11.08 12.03 12.20
N ALA A 170 -10.42 10.88 12.02
CA ALA A 170 -10.15 10.31 10.70
C ALA A 170 -11.45 9.94 9.96
N ASP A 171 -12.38 9.27 10.64
CA ASP A 171 -13.68 8.88 10.09
C ASP A 171 -14.53 10.08 9.69
N TRP A 172 -14.59 11.12 10.55
CA TRP A 172 -15.34 12.35 10.23
C TRP A 172 -14.71 13.08 9.05
N THR A 173 -13.39 13.10 8.93
CA THR A 173 -12.69 13.67 7.78
C THR A 173 -13.03 12.93 6.49
N ALA A 174 -13.06 11.59 6.53
CA ALA A 174 -13.46 10.77 5.40
C ALA A 174 -14.93 10.99 5.01
N LYS A 175 -15.84 11.05 5.99
CA LYS A 175 -17.26 11.35 5.76
C LYS A 175 -17.45 12.72 5.12
N ARG A 176 -16.73 13.74 5.59
CA ARG A 176 -16.76 15.09 5.01
C ARG A 176 -16.27 15.10 3.55
N ALA A 177 -15.22 14.37 3.23
CA ALA A 177 -14.71 14.27 1.88
C ALA A 177 -15.72 13.58 0.94
N ARG A 178 -16.38 12.51 1.38
CA ARG A 178 -17.45 11.83 0.61
C ARG A 178 -18.64 12.75 0.36
N ALA A 179 -19.14 13.42 1.39
CA ALA A 179 -20.25 14.37 1.26
C ALA A 179 -19.94 15.50 0.26
N ALA A 180 -18.69 15.96 0.23
CA ALA A 180 -18.26 16.97 -0.74
C ALA A 180 -18.28 16.42 -2.19
N GLN A 181 -17.89 15.15 -2.40
CA GLN A 181 -17.95 14.49 -3.71
C GLN A 181 -19.42 14.26 -4.16
N GLU A 182 -20.30 13.87 -3.26
CA GLU A 182 -21.73 13.73 -3.52
C GLU A 182 -22.38 15.06 -3.96
N GLN A 183 -21.83 16.18 -3.51
CA GLN A 183 -22.21 17.54 -3.93
C GLN A 183 -21.52 18.00 -5.24
N GLY A 184 -20.88 17.08 -5.96
CA GLY A 184 -20.22 17.38 -7.24
C GLY A 184 -18.84 18.02 -7.15
N ARG A 185 -18.23 18.12 -5.96
CA ARG A 185 -16.84 18.60 -5.85
C ARG A 185 -15.87 17.55 -6.38
N ALA A 186 -14.96 17.96 -7.22
CA ALA A 186 -13.89 17.08 -7.69
C ALA A 186 -13.04 16.59 -6.49
N PRO A 187 -12.59 15.31 -6.51
CA PRO A 187 -11.64 14.83 -5.51
C PRO A 187 -10.38 15.69 -5.48
N GLY A 188 -10.03 16.14 -4.30
CA GLY A 188 -8.86 16.99 -4.07
C GLY A 188 -7.73 16.24 -3.32
N PRO A 189 -6.76 16.98 -2.78
CA PRO A 189 -5.66 16.41 -2.00
C PRO A 189 -6.08 15.87 -0.63
N GLU A 190 -7.36 15.91 -0.29
CA GLU A 190 -7.94 15.40 0.97
C GLU A 190 -7.67 13.91 1.18
N GLY A 191 -7.51 13.14 0.11
CA GLY A 191 -7.08 11.74 0.16
C GLY A 191 -5.73 11.56 0.87
N SER A 192 -4.83 12.54 0.77
CA SER A 192 -3.55 12.56 1.50
C SER A 192 -3.75 12.71 3.00
N LEU A 193 -4.75 13.50 3.45
CA LEU A 193 -5.10 13.61 4.88
C LEU A 193 -5.60 12.26 5.40
N GLY A 194 -6.48 11.58 4.66
CA GLY A 194 -7.00 10.27 5.03
C GLY A 194 -5.90 9.22 5.16
N LYS A 195 -4.96 9.19 4.20
CA LYS A 195 -3.83 8.26 4.25
C LYS A 195 -2.90 8.52 5.45
N LEU A 196 -2.58 9.79 5.72
CA LEU A 196 -1.74 10.17 6.85
C LEU A 196 -2.44 9.88 8.20
N ALA A 197 -3.76 10.12 8.27
CA ALA A 197 -4.56 9.77 9.45
C ALA A 197 -4.60 8.25 9.69
N ALA A 198 -4.77 7.43 8.65
CA ALA A 198 -4.72 5.98 8.77
C ALA A 198 -3.38 5.48 9.35
N SER A 199 -2.26 6.05 8.89
CA SER A 199 -0.93 5.75 9.46
C SER A 199 -0.82 6.15 10.93
N ALA A 200 -1.37 7.31 11.30
CA ALA A 200 -1.34 7.80 12.67
C ALA A 200 -2.21 6.93 13.60
N VAL A 201 -3.41 6.54 13.15
CA VAL A 201 -4.32 5.64 13.89
C VAL A 201 -3.65 4.28 14.09
N ALA A 202 -3.07 3.69 13.05
CA ALA A 202 -2.44 2.38 13.16
C ALA A 202 -1.24 2.40 14.13
N ARG A 203 -0.41 3.44 14.11
CA ARG A 203 0.69 3.58 15.09
C ARG A 203 0.19 3.79 16.53
N ALA A 204 -0.89 4.54 16.71
CA ALA A 204 -1.50 4.73 18.03
C ALA A 204 -2.10 3.42 18.55
N ALA A 205 -2.77 2.64 17.69
CA ALA A 205 -3.31 1.33 18.03
C ALA A 205 -2.21 0.34 18.40
N ASN A 206 -1.12 0.31 17.62
CA ASN A 206 0.07 -0.50 17.91
C ASN A 206 0.59 -0.21 19.33
N ARG A 207 0.78 1.07 19.67
CA ARG A 207 1.19 1.49 21.02
C ARG A 207 0.21 1.00 22.11
N VAL A 208 -1.09 1.11 21.87
CA VAL A 208 -2.10 0.68 22.85
C VAL A 208 -2.06 -0.83 23.03
N HIS A 209 -1.95 -1.61 21.95
CA HIS A 209 -1.81 -3.07 22.03
C HIS A 209 -0.56 -3.49 22.82
N THR A 210 0.57 -2.77 22.63
CA THR A 210 1.79 -3.01 23.43
C THR A 210 1.55 -2.77 24.92
N LEU A 211 0.86 -1.69 25.29
CA LEU A 211 0.55 -1.38 26.69
C LEU A 211 -0.45 -2.35 27.32
N ILE A 212 -1.38 -2.91 26.55
CA ILE A 212 -2.34 -3.90 27.02
C ILE A 212 -1.67 -5.26 27.25
N SER A 213 -0.78 -5.67 26.35
CA SER A 213 -0.21 -7.02 26.34
C SER A 213 1.16 -7.11 27.02
N ASP A 214 1.80 -5.98 27.32
CA ASP A 214 3.17 -5.94 27.90
C ASP A 214 4.15 -6.84 27.08
N ALA A 215 4.92 -7.72 27.74
CA ALA A 215 5.87 -8.62 27.09
C ALA A 215 5.20 -9.68 26.20
N ASP A 216 3.96 -10.05 26.50
CA ASP A 216 3.21 -11.06 25.74
C ASP A 216 2.89 -10.59 24.32
N ALA A 217 2.99 -9.27 24.06
CA ALA A 217 2.84 -8.71 22.73
C ALA A 217 3.85 -9.25 21.69
N MET A 218 4.96 -9.82 22.15
CA MET A 218 6.01 -10.39 21.28
C MET A 218 5.87 -11.91 21.07
N LEU A 219 4.91 -12.54 21.74
CA LEU A 219 4.71 -13.98 21.64
C LEU A 219 3.91 -14.35 20.38
N THR A 220 4.21 -15.52 19.84
CA THR A 220 3.49 -16.12 18.71
C THR A 220 3.11 -17.56 19.05
N GLY A 221 2.11 -18.11 18.34
CA GLY A 221 1.60 -19.46 18.58
C GLY A 221 0.46 -19.49 19.58
N ASP A 222 0.03 -20.68 19.95
CA ASP A 222 -1.22 -20.97 20.68
C ASP A 222 -1.30 -20.32 22.07
N ASP A 223 -0.15 -20.13 22.75
CA ASP A 223 -0.07 -19.49 24.06
C ASP A 223 0.05 -17.97 24.02
N SER A 224 0.00 -17.39 22.82
CA SER A 224 0.16 -15.94 22.62
C SER A 224 -1.20 -15.21 22.61
N PRO A 225 -1.22 -13.90 22.88
CA PRO A 225 -2.45 -13.12 22.79
C PRO A 225 -3.11 -13.25 21.42
N MET A 226 -4.33 -13.80 21.38
CA MET A 226 -5.12 -13.99 20.15
C MET A 226 -4.37 -14.80 19.08
N ASP A 227 -3.73 -15.88 19.46
CA ASP A 227 -3.00 -16.77 18.54
C ASP A 227 -1.97 -16.04 17.67
N GLY A 228 -1.25 -15.07 18.26
CA GLY A 228 -0.21 -14.28 17.60
C GLY A 228 -0.69 -13.05 16.81
N VAL A 229 -1.99 -12.80 16.74
CA VAL A 229 -2.53 -11.62 16.00
C VAL A 229 -1.95 -10.31 16.53
N ILE A 230 -1.71 -10.17 17.85
CA ILE A 230 -1.14 -8.94 18.40
C ILE A 230 0.32 -8.76 17.96
N ALA A 231 1.13 -9.80 18.00
CA ALA A 231 2.50 -9.74 17.46
C ALA A 231 2.52 -9.37 15.98
N GLU A 232 1.60 -9.94 15.19
CA GLU A 232 1.46 -9.60 13.77
C GLU A 232 1.05 -8.14 13.56
N VAL A 233 0.16 -7.58 14.38
CA VAL A 233 -0.19 -6.14 14.37
C VAL A 233 1.07 -5.29 14.56
N LEU A 234 1.90 -5.63 15.56
CA LEU A 234 3.11 -4.86 15.87
C LEU A 234 4.10 -4.84 14.69
N ILE A 235 4.31 -5.99 14.05
CA ILE A 235 5.25 -6.16 12.93
C ILE A 235 4.69 -5.54 11.65
N SER A 236 3.38 -5.65 11.40
CA SER A 236 2.76 -5.24 10.14
C SER A 236 2.40 -3.74 10.09
N THR A 237 2.18 -3.09 11.23
CA THR A 237 1.78 -1.67 11.31
C THR A 237 2.72 -0.71 10.56
N PRO A 238 4.07 -0.85 10.57
CA PRO A 238 4.95 0.03 9.81
C PRO A 238 4.64 0.09 8.31
N ALA A 239 4.11 -0.98 7.74
CA ALA A 239 3.77 -1.05 6.31
C ALA A 239 2.74 0.02 5.90
N ILE A 240 1.81 0.41 6.78
CA ILE A 240 0.79 1.43 6.47
C ILE A 240 1.42 2.80 6.22
N SER A 241 2.54 3.11 6.85
CA SER A 241 3.25 4.39 6.67
C SER A 241 4.07 4.45 5.36
N ILE A 242 4.22 3.31 4.67
CA ILE A 242 5.05 3.18 3.47
C ILE A 242 4.17 2.94 2.23
N ALA A 243 3.27 1.97 2.30
CA ALA A 243 2.44 1.53 1.17
C ALA A 243 1.45 2.61 0.71
N GLY A 244 1.18 2.68 -0.59
CA GLY A 244 0.24 3.66 -1.16
C GLY A 244 0.74 5.11 -1.11
N GLY A 245 2.04 5.32 -1.09
CA GLY A 245 2.73 6.58 -0.89
C GLY A 245 3.08 6.83 0.58
N THR A 246 4.37 7.07 0.84
CA THR A 246 4.88 7.24 2.21
C THR A 246 4.25 8.44 2.93
N ASP A 247 4.30 8.43 4.25
CA ASP A 247 3.82 9.56 5.06
C ASP A 247 4.51 10.87 4.65
N GLU A 248 5.80 10.85 4.25
CA GLU A 248 6.57 11.99 3.78
C GLU A 248 6.00 12.53 2.45
N ILE A 249 5.68 11.64 1.51
CA ILE A 249 5.05 12.03 0.25
C ILE A 249 3.66 12.63 0.50
N GLN A 250 2.88 12.09 1.44
CA GLN A 250 1.58 12.66 1.80
C GLN A 250 1.74 14.07 2.42
N LYS A 251 2.74 14.26 3.29
CA LYS A 251 3.05 15.59 3.85
C LYS A 251 3.44 16.58 2.76
N ASN A 252 4.26 16.18 1.77
CA ASN A 252 4.62 17.03 0.64
C ASN A 252 3.38 17.43 -0.19
N ILE A 253 2.49 16.48 -0.46
CA ILE A 253 1.24 16.77 -1.19
C ILE A 253 0.37 17.77 -0.40
N ILE A 254 0.24 17.59 0.91
CA ILE A 254 -0.53 18.50 1.77
C ILE A 254 0.12 19.87 1.77
N SER A 255 1.42 19.96 1.99
CA SER A 255 2.19 21.20 2.01
C SER A 255 2.00 21.98 0.70
N GLU A 256 2.26 21.35 -0.44
CA GLU A 256 2.26 22.02 -1.74
C GLU A 256 0.85 22.31 -2.27
N ARG A 257 -0.09 21.37 -2.10
CA ARG A 257 -1.40 21.45 -2.75
C ARG A 257 -2.51 21.97 -1.87
N VAL A 258 -2.47 21.74 -0.54
CA VAL A 258 -3.46 22.23 0.43
C VAL A 258 -3.00 23.55 1.01
N LEU A 259 -1.80 23.60 1.57
CA LEU A 259 -1.26 24.78 2.25
C LEU A 259 -0.63 25.81 1.30
N LYS A 260 -0.43 25.45 0.01
CA LYS A 260 0.18 26.31 -1.00
C LYS A 260 1.59 26.79 -0.64
N MET A 261 2.33 25.97 0.10
CA MET A 261 3.72 26.25 0.43
C MET A 261 4.61 26.13 -0.81
N PRO A 262 5.75 26.81 -0.87
CA PRO A 262 6.70 26.67 -1.96
C PRO A 262 7.16 25.23 -2.12
N LYS A 263 7.36 24.83 -3.39
CA LYS A 263 7.97 23.53 -3.70
C LYS A 263 9.45 23.56 -3.38
N GLU A 264 9.97 22.42 -2.99
CA GLU A 264 11.41 22.21 -2.86
C GLU A 264 12.12 22.45 -4.20
N THR A 265 13.32 23.03 -4.13
CA THR A 265 14.14 23.28 -5.32
C THR A 265 14.54 21.97 -5.98
N ARG A 266 14.29 21.86 -7.27
CA ARG A 266 14.61 20.67 -8.05
C ARG A 266 15.84 20.92 -8.93
N PHE A 267 16.80 20.00 -8.86
CA PHE A 267 18.03 20.04 -9.65
C PHE A 267 17.94 19.24 -10.95
N ASP A 268 16.86 18.49 -11.13
CA ASP A 268 16.63 17.52 -12.20
C ASP A 268 15.62 18.00 -13.27
N THR A 269 15.08 19.20 -13.12
CA THR A 269 14.05 19.73 -14.03
C THR A 269 14.69 20.24 -15.33
N GLY A 270 14.11 19.80 -16.47
CA GLY A 270 14.50 20.29 -17.81
C GLY A 270 15.85 19.77 -18.31
N ARG A 271 16.47 18.80 -17.64
CA ARG A 271 17.72 18.16 -18.08
C ARG A 271 17.44 16.77 -18.63
N PRO A 272 18.22 16.30 -19.62
CA PRO A 272 18.24 14.89 -20.01
C PRO A 272 18.48 13.99 -18.80
N TYR A 273 17.78 12.85 -18.75
CA TYR A 273 17.86 11.95 -17.59
C TYR A 273 19.29 11.45 -17.34
N ARG A 274 20.07 11.23 -18.39
CA ARG A 274 21.48 10.82 -18.28
C ARG A 274 22.37 11.82 -17.55
N GLU A 275 21.99 13.11 -17.53
CA GLU A 275 22.72 14.20 -16.89
C GLU A 275 22.25 14.46 -15.45
N VAL A 276 21.17 13.80 -15.01
CA VAL A 276 20.67 13.95 -13.63
C VAL A 276 21.68 13.34 -12.66
N PRO A 277 22.14 14.09 -11.64
CA PRO A 277 23.06 13.57 -10.66
C PRO A 277 22.50 12.28 -9.99
N LYS A 278 23.29 11.22 -9.99
CA LYS A 278 23.01 9.99 -9.28
C LYS A 278 23.65 10.06 -7.91
N ASN A 279 23.07 9.37 -6.93
CA ASN A 279 23.69 9.23 -5.58
C ASN A 279 24.95 8.34 -5.59
N ALA A 280 25.60 8.18 -6.72
CA ALA A 280 26.86 7.52 -6.87
C ALA A 280 28.00 8.54 -6.67
N LEU A 281 29.01 8.19 -5.90
CA LEU A 281 30.23 8.96 -5.86
C LEU A 281 30.80 9.09 -7.29
N PRO A 282 31.29 10.27 -7.71
CA PRO A 282 31.95 10.40 -8.99
C PRO A 282 33.11 9.38 -9.06
N GLU A 283 33.23 8.69 -10.19
CA GLU A 283 34.39 7.85 -10.46
C GLU A 283 35.65 8.72 -10.34
N ARG A 284 36.59 8.27 -9.51
CA ARG A 284 37.87 8.95 -9.27
C ARG A 284 38.80 8.76 -10.46
#